data_0a05a36d231300f4c099bc3f6c9082c1
#
_entry.id   0a05a36d231300f4c099bc3f6c9082c1
#
_cell.length_a   1.000
_cell.length_b   1.000
_cell.length_c   1.000
_cell.angle_alpha   90.00
_cell.angle_beta   90.00
_cell.angle_gamma   90.00
#
_symmetry.space_group_name_H-M   'P 1'
#
loop_
_entity.id
_entity.type
_entity.pdbx_description
1 polymer ?
#
loop_
_entity_poly.entity_id
_entity_poly.type
_entity_poly.pdbx_seq_one_letter_code
_entity_poly.pdbx_strand_id
1 'polypeptide(L)'
;LAWYHGDRGAQRVTGTELLILALLLAIGGGLLWRLAAAPANVAAADAAKPLAGASTPIPDKSIAVLPLTNESGEKDQQYFSDGLSEDLITALSQFAGLKVIGRNSSFQFRDTKLPSASLGQALGVAHLLEGSVRRAGDVVRISAMLVNAADGSTLWSQHYDRPYKDLFALQDDITRSVADALKAKLLDGSGARVQSERPPSGNLEAWNAWSRGRFHDAMINPADARKAIGFYEQAISLDPRYARAYASAAVSWVTLAGTFLSGEEQRQAYVKARAASDEALRLDPDLAAGHAARGLLLQWVDFDWTGAEAEYRRAAELAPADALARFTLARMSATLGHPQQAISMLREALTIDPRNGSAWHWLGWTLAAVGQVEEAEQAARRAVTLTPTSPFIAAGLVIIQIQRGENSAALSAAQQIPADIWRSIALAFALQGGNDRAAADQAVKSLIETSADGSAYQIAEVYGLRRDPDSMFQWLDRAWDTRDTGIGRLLTDPFILRYRDDPRFAAFCKKVGLPAVTDAKAMP
;
A
#
# COMPACT_ATOMS: atom_id res chain seq x y z
N LEU A 1 -3.50 44.42 -15.90
CA LEU A 1 -3.31 45.88 -15.64
C LEU A 1 -2.12 46.49 -16.41
N ALA A 2 -1.26 45.73 -17.08
CA ALA A 2 -0.07 46.23 -17.84
C ALA A 2 -0.34 46.55 -19.32
N TRP A 3 -1.58 46.48 -19.80
CA TRP A 3 -1.95 46.68 -21.21
C TRP A 3 -2.74 47.98 -21.47
N TYR A 4 -2.84 48.89 -20.51
CA TYR A 4 -3.71 50.06 -20.60
C TYR A 4 -2.95 51.41 -20.48
N HIS A 5 -1.73 51.50 -21.03
CA HIS A 5 -1.04 52.80 -21.16
C HIS A 5 -0.71 53.03 -22.62
N GLY A 6 -1.67 53.58 -23.32
CA GLY A 6 -1.54 54.11 -24.67
C GLY A 6 -2.74 54.99 -25.00
N ASP A 7 -2.51 56.28 -24.93
CA ASP A 7 -3.22 57.43 -25.52
C ASP A 7 -4.56 57.92 -24.95
N ARG A 8 -4.51 59.16 -24.66
CA ARG A 8 -5.46 60.18 -24.22
C ARG A 8 -6.84 60.06 -24.88
N GLY A 9 -7.78 59.67 -24.09
CA GLY A 9 -9.22 59.78 -24.34
C GLY A 9 -9.97 59.19 -23.17
N ALA A 10 -10.68 60.01 -22.40
CA ALA A 10 -11.53 59.57 -21.28
C ALA A 10 -12.67 58.69 -21.84
N GLN A 11 -12.43 57.38 -22.02
CA GLN A 11 -13.49 56.43 -22.27
C GLN A 11 -14.25 56.16 -20.97
N ARG A 12 -15.51 56.56 -20.93
CA ARG A 12 -16.43 56.19 -19.87
C ARG A 12 -16.73 54.71 -20.00
N VAL A 13 -16.35 53.93 -18.99
CA VAL A 13 -16.68 52.51 -18.85
C VAL A 13 -18.19 52.36 -19.00
N THR A 14 -18.64 51.57 -19.95
CA THR A 14 -20.07 51.36 -20.21
C THR A 14 -20.66 50.43 -19.12
N GLY A 15 -21.97 50.58 -18.86
CA GLY A 15 -22.65 49.70 -17.86
C GLY A 15 -22.49 48.22 -18.15
N THR A 16 -22.31 47.85 -19.43
CA THR A 16 -22.08 46.45 -19.85
C THR A 16 -20.67 45.94 -19.48
N GLU A 17 -19.66 46.80 -19.57
CA GLU A 17 -18.30 46.44 -19.16
C GLU A 17 -18.15 46.28 -17.64
N LEU A 18 -18.86 47.14 -16.86
CA LEU A 18 -18.97 46.99 -15.41
C LEU A 18 -19.69 45.71 -15.00
N LEU A 19 -20.71 45.29 -15.76
CA LEU A 19 -21.45 44.06 -15.52
C LEU A 19 -20.62 42.82 -15.81
N ILE A 20 -19.84 42.84 -16.86
CA ILE A 20 -18.90 41.77 -17.21
C ILE A 20 -17.79 41.66 -16.16
N LEU A 21 -17.24 42.79 -15.70
CA LEU A 21 -16.21 42.81 -14.66
C LEU A 21 -16.76 42.29 -13.30
N ALA A 22 -17.98 42.67 -12.96
CA ALA A 22 -18.67 42.18 -11.74
C ALA A 22 -18.95 40.66 -11.84
N LEU A 23 -19.34 40.15 -13.01
CA LEU A 23 -19.58 38.74 -13.26
C LEU A 23 -18.27 37.91 -13.17
N LEU A 24 -17.19 38.42 -13.75
CA LEU A 24 -15.86 37.80 -13.67
C LEU A 24 -15.30 37.79 -12.26
N LEU A 25 -15.55 38.86 -11.47
CA LEU A 25 -15.18 38.93 -10.04
C LEU A 25 -16.05 37.99 -9.19
N ALA A 26 -17.34 37.84 -9.51
CA ALA A 26 -18.22 36.89 -8.82
C ALA A 26 -17.85 35.43 -9.11
N ILE A 27 -17.52 35.13 -10.37
CA ILE A 27 -17.06 33.77 -10.78
C ILE A 27 -15.68 33.49 -10.20
N GLY A 28 -14.74 34.43 -10.30
CA GLY A 28 -13.39 34.29 -9.74
C GLY A 28 -13.38 34.21 -8.21
N GLY A 29 -14.20 35.05 -7.53
CA GLY A 29 -14.39 35.01 -6.11
C GLY A 29 -15.08 33.75 -5.61
N GLY A 30 -16.07 33.24 -6.36
CA GLY A 30 -16.74 31.97 -6.08
C GLY A 30 -15.82 30.77 -6.24
N LEU A 31 -14.93 30.79 -7.26
CA LEU A 31 -13.92 29.73 -7.48
C LEU A 31 -12.83 29.76 -6.39
N LEU A 32 -12.34 30.97 -6.03
CA LEU A 32 -11.37 31.16 -4.94
C LEU A 32 -11.97 30.79 -3.58
N TRP A 33 -13.25 31.10 -3.34
CA TRP A 33 -13.93 30.69 -2.11
C TRP A 33 -14.16 29.19 -2.06
N ARG A 34 -14.48 28.52 -3.18
CA ARG A 34 -14.55 27.05 -3.25
C ARG A 34 -13.18 26.38 -3.06
N LEU A 35 -12.10 26.97 -3.56
CA LEU A 35 -10.73 26.47 -3.36
C LEU A 35 -10.23 26.74 -1.93
N ALA A 36 -10.65 27.84 -1.30
CA ALA A 36 -10.32 28.16 0.10
C ALA A 36 -11.24 27.44 1.11
N ALA A 37 -12.45 27.09 0.71
CA ALA A 37 -13.41 26.33 1.52
C ALA A 37 -13.36 24.81 1.28
N ALA A 38 -12.38 24.30 0.52
CA ALA A 38 -12.09 22.88 0.51
C ALA A 38 -11.67 22.47 1.93
N PRO A 39 -12.34 21.49 2.55
CA PRO A 39 -12.13 21.19 3.96
C PRO A 39 -10.77 20.53 4.16
N ALA A 40 -9.74 21.37 4.39
CA ALA A 40 -8.43 20.91 4.86
C ALA A 40 -8.48 20.30 6.27
N ASN A 41 -9.63 20.33 6.95
CA ASN A 41 -9.77 19.92 8.35
C ASN A 41 -10.56 18.63 8.59
N VAL A 42 -11.15 17.99 7.58
CA VAL A 42 -11.87 16.71 7.80
C VAL A 42 -10.89 15.54 7.93
N ALA A 43 -9.78 15.57 7.21
CA ALA A 43 -8.76 14.52 7.31
C ALA A 43 -7.98 14.52 8.64
N ALA A 44 -7.87 15.69 9.31
CA ALA A 44 -7.16 15.78 10.58
C ALA A 44 -8.03 15.43 11.79
N ALA A 45 -9.34 15.66 11.73
CA ALA A 45 -10.25 15.42 12.85
C ALA A 45 -10.69 13.94 12.95
N ASP A 46 -10.83 13.23 11.82
CA ASP A 46 -11.14 11.78 11.82
C ASP A 46 -9.90 10.89 12.04
N ALA A 47 -8.69 11.44 11.87
CA ALA A 47 -7.45 10.75 12.18
C ALA A 47 -7.30 10.40 13.68
N ALA A 48 -8.11 11.01 14.55
CA ALA A 48 -7.99 10.91 16.00
C ALA A 48 -9.09 10.09 16.68
N LYS A 49 -10.08 9.54 15.97
CA LYS A 49 -11.05 8.64 16.59
C LYS A 49 -10.53 7.20 16.59
N PRO A 50 -10.19 6.63 17.77
CA PRO A 50 -9.96 5.20 17.86
C PRO A 50 -11.26 4.46 17.50
N LEU A 51 -11.16 3.36 16.74
CA LEU A 51 -12.23 2.38 16.70
C LEU A 51 -12.59 2.02 18.14
N ALA A 52 -13.90 2.01 18.46
CA ALA A 52 -14.41 1.64 19.78
C ALA A 52 -14.13 0.16 20.06
N GLY A 53 -12.92 -0.10 20.49
CA GLY A 53 -12.38 -1.35 20.98
C GLY A 53 -11.18 -0.97 21.81
N ALA A 54 -11.21 -1.24 23.11
CA ALA A 54 -10.28 -0.94 24.18
C ALA A 54 -8.94 -0.35 23.68
N SER A 55 -8.65 0.90 24.04
CA SER A 55 -7.34 1.52 23.81
C SER A 55 -6.27 0.62 24.42
N THR A 56 -5.65 -0.20 23.59
CA THR A 56 -4.48 -0.96 24.02
C THR A 56 -3.46 0.05 24.48
N PRO A 57 -2.93 -0.06 25.72
CA PRO A 57 -1.93 0.87 26.22
C PRO A 57 -0.77 0.95 25.22
N ILE A 58 -0.32 2.17 24.92
CA ILE A 58 0.85 2.36 24.07
C ILE A 58 2.05 1.74 24.77
N PRO A 59 2.77 0.79 24.14
CA PRO A 59 3.93 0.17 24.79
C PRO A 59 5.04 1.20 25.03
N ASP A 60 5.62 1.21 26.23
CA ASP A 60 6.73 2.12 26.55
C ASP A 60 7.92 1.97 25.61
N LYS A 61 8.21 0.72 25.18
CA LYS A 61 9.25 0.41 24.20
C LYS A 61 8.64 0.37 22.79
N SER A 62 8.22 1.54 22.30
CA SER A 62 7.68 1.69 20.96
C SER A 62 8.19 2.98 20.32
N ILE A 63 8.50 2.91 19.03
CA ILE A 63 9.10 4.02 18.28
C ILE A 63 8.57 4.10 16.86
N ALA A 64 8.40 5.31 16.36
CA ALA A 64 8.25 5.56 14.93
C ALA A 64 9.43 6.43 14.46
N VAL A 65 10.08 6.02 13.39
CA VAL A 65 11.05 6.83 12.67
C VAL A 65 10.30 7.65 11.64
N LEU A 66 10.23 8.95 11.82
CA LEU A 66 9.64 9.85 10.83
C LEU A 66 10.59 10.04 9.64
N PRO A 67 10.07 10.33 8.43
CA PRO A 67 10.93 10.64 7.30
C PRO A 67 11.84 11.81 7.65
N LEU A 68 13.15 11.60 7.56
CA LEU A 68 14.12 12.67 7.78
C LEU A 68 13.92 13.79 6.76
N THR A 69 13.92 15.02 7.22
CA THR A 69 13.76 16.18 6.34
C THR A 69 15.00 16.34 5.45
N ASN A 70 14.78 16.47 4.14
CA ASN A 70 15.87 16.73 3.21
C ASN A 70 16.23 18.22 3.23
N GLU A 71 17.39 18.57 3.79
CA GLU A 71 17.95 19.93 3.84
C GLU A 71 19.02 20.16 2.75
N SER A 72 19.19 19.25 1.79
CA SER A 72 20.18 19.38 0.73
C SER A 72 19.86 20.47 -0.30
N GLY A 73 18.61 20.98 -0.30
CA GLY A 73 18.13 22.00 -1.22
C GLY A 73 17.72 21.45 -2.61
N GLU A 74 18.05 20.23 -2.93
CA GLU A 74 17.75 19.55 -4.19
C GLU A 74 16.64 18.50 -3.95
N LYS A 75 15.51 18.67 -4.64
CA LYS A 75 14.35 17.74 -4.50
C LYS A 75 14.66 16.33 -4.96
N ASP A 76 15.56 16.18 -5.90
CA ASP A 76 16.02 14.91 -6.42
C ASP A 76 16.88 14.11 -5.44
N GLN A 77 17.28 14.69 -4.29
CA GLN A 77 17.93 13.99 -3.19
C GLN A 77 16.95 13.48 -2.11
N GLN A 78 15.64 13.59 -2.33
CA GLN A 78 14.64 13.07 -1.38
C GLN A 78 14.78 11.56 -1.16
N TYR A 79 15.13 10.79 -2.20
CA TYR A 79 15.37 9.36 -2.09
C TYR A 79 16.43 9.00 -1.05
N PHE A 80 17.42 9.88 -0.85
CA PHE A 80 18.52 9.67 0.11
C PHE A 80 18.02 9.77 1.55
N SER A 81 17.22 10.81 1.86
CA SER A 81 16.58 10.96 3.17
C SER A 81 15.63 9.82 3.47
N ASP A 82 14.86 9.41 2.47
CA ASP A 82 13.90 8.31 2.57
C ASP A 82 14.61 6.98 2.83
N GLY A 83 15.62 6.66 2.02
CA GLY A 83 16.42 5.46 2.17
C GLY A 83 17.07 5.36 3.56
N LEU A 84 17.64 6.46 4.06
CA LEU A 84 18.22 6.48 5.40
C LEU A 84 17.17 6.24 6.49
N SER A 85 15.98 6.85 6.38
CA SER A 85 14.89 6.65 7.34
C SER A 85 14.42 5.19 7.35
N GLU A 86 14.32 4.58 6.17
CA GLU A 86 13.93 3.17 6.01
C GLU A 86 14.97 2.21 6.58
N ASP A 87 16.25 2.48 6.34
CA ASP A 87 17.35 1.70 6.92
C ASP A 87 17.32 1.75 8.46
N LEU A 88 17.02 2.93 9.04
CA LEU A 88 16.85 3.07 10.49
C LEU A 88 15.64 2.28 11.01
N ILE A 89 14.50 2.29 10.31
CA ILE A 89 13.35 1.44 10.64
C ILE A 89 13.76 -0.03 10.66
N THR A 90 14.42 -0.50 9.59
CA THR A 90 14.86 -1.88 9.46
C THR A 90 15.83 -2.27 10.57
N ALA A 91 16.82 -1.43 10.83
CA ALA A 91 17.85 -1.68 11.87
C ALA A 91 17.25 -1.70 13.28
N LEU A 92 16.36 -0.76 13.62
CA LEU A 92 15.69 -0.72 14.92
C LEU A 92 14.72 -1.88 15.13
N SER A 93 14.10 -2.39 14.06
CA SER A 93 13.19 -3.55 14.13
C SER A 93 13.87 -4.85 14.56
N GLN A 94 15.20 -4.88 14.58
CA GLN A 94 15.98 -6.04 15.01
C GLN A 94 16.17 -6.11 16.54
N PHE A 95 15.74 -5.08 17.28
CA PHE A 95 15.88 -5.06 18.74
C PHE A 95 14.67 -5.73 19.41
N ALA A 96 14.94 -6.75 20.23
CA ALA A 96 13.91 -7.49 20.96
C ALA A 96 13.12 -6.57 21.89
N GLY A 97 11.79 -6.73 21.85
CA GLY A 97 10.87 -5.98 22.71
C GLY A 97 10.72 -4.50 22.33
N LEU A 98 11.31 -4.05 21.22
CA LEU A 98 11.08 -2.75 20.65
C LEU A 98 10.02 -2.86 19.53
N LYS A 99 8.87 -2.24 19.72
CA LYS A 99 7.85 -2.08 18.67
C LYS A 99 8.28 -0.93 17.76
N VAL A 100 8.60 -1.22 16.51
CA VAL A 100 8.95 -0.22 15.49
C VAL A 100 7.83 -0.09 14.49
N ILE A 101 7.41 1.13 14.20
CA ILE A 101 6.34 1.39 13.22
C ILE A 101 6.89 1.28 11.81
N GLY A 102 6.12 0.60 10.96
CA GLY A 102 6.45 0.40 9.55
C GLY A 102 6.44 1.69 8.73
N ARG A 103 7.17 1.66 7.62
CA ARG A 103 7.36 2.76 6.69
C ARG A 103 6.03 3.40 6.24
N ASN A 104 5.03 2.57 5.84
CA ASN A 104 3.78 3.10 5.28
C ASN A 104 3.03 4.01 6.25
N SER A 105 3.11 3.74 7.55
CA SER A 105 2.51 4.58 8.58
C SER A 105 3.35 5.82 8.88
N SER A 106 4.66 5.66 9.07
CA SER A 106 5.57 6.76 9.42
C SER A 106 5.65 7.81 8.32
N PHE A 107 5.72 7.39 7.05
CA PHE A 107 5.93 8.27 5.91
C PHE A 107 4.70 9.11 5.52
N GLN A 108 3.51 8.78 6.04
CA GLN A 108 2.33 9.64 5.90
C GLN A 108 2.45 10.96 6.68
N PHE A 109 3.40 11.04 7.61
CA PHE A 109 3.65 12.24 8.41
C PHE A 109 4.85 13.06 7.93
N ARG A 110 5.24 12.89 6.67
CA ARG A 110 6.25 13.75 6.03
C ARG A 110 5.86 15.22 6.17
N ASP A 111 6.83 16.06 6.57
CA ASP A 111 6.68 17.52 6.71
C ASP A 111 5.46 17.95 7.56
N THR A 112 5.00 17.06 8.46
CA THR A 112 3.87 17.36 9.34
C THR A 112 4.22 18.42 10.37
N LYS A 113 3.22 19.24 10.74
CA LYS A 113 3.31 20.21 11.83
C LYS A 113 2.51 19.78 13.06
N LEU A 114 2.08 18.52 13.09
CA LEU A 114 1.32 17.98 14.22
C LEU A 114 2.21 17.89 15.46
N PRO A 115 1.66 18.15 16.66
CA PRO A 115 2.39 17.94 17.91
C PRO A 115 2.78 16.48 18.09
N SER A 116 3.92 16.21 18.75
CA SER A 116 4.43 14.87 19.01
C SER A 116 3.40 13.96 19.70
N ALA A 117 2.57 14.51 20.61
CA ALA A 117 1.50 13.76 21.27
C ALA A 117 0.44 13.24 20.27
N SER A 118 0.07 14.04 19.28
CA SER A 118 -0.88 13.64 18.23
C SER A 118 -0.27 12.57 17.32
N LEU A 119 1.02 12.69 16.99
CA LEU A 119 1.77 11.71 16.19
C LEU A 119 1.90 10.38 16.94
N GLY A 120 2.28 10.44 18.23
CA GLY A 120 2.38 9.26 19.07
C GLY A 120 1.07 8.49 19.18
N GLN A 121 -0.05 9.20 19.34
CA GLN A 121 -1.39 8.60 19.35
C GLN A 121 -1.76 8.00 17.98
N ALA A 122 -1.52 8.75 16.89
CA ALA A 122 -1.87 8.30 15.54
C ALA A 122 -1.07 7.05 15.10
N LEU A 123 0.16 6.91 15.58
CA LEU A 123 1.07 5.80 15.30
C LEU A 123 1.07 4.73 16.39
N GLY A 124 0.48 4.99 17.55
CA GLY A 124 0.45 4.06 18.68
C GLY A 124 1.84 3.79 19.26
N VAL A 125 2.66 4.85 19.43
CA VAL A 125 4.03 4.79 19.95
C VAL A 125 4.29 5.80 21.05
N ALA A 126 5.21 5.42 21.96
CA ALA A 126 5.67 6.28 23.03
C ALA A 126 6.82 7.22 22.60
N HIS A 127 7.52 6.89 21.52
CA HIS A 127 8.69 7.65 21.08
C HIS A 127 8.66 7.94 19.58
N LEU A 128 9.24 9.07 19.21
CA LEU A 128 9.45 9.48 17.81
C LEU A 128 10.94 9.72 17.59
N LEU A 129 11.50 9.18 16.51
CA LEU A 129 12.80 9.56 15.98
C LEU A 129 12.58 10.55 14.84
N GLU A 130 13.01 11.77 15.04
CA GLU A 130 12.88 12.89 14.12
C GLU A 130 14.26 13.39 13.71
N GLY A 131 14.35 14.12 12.61
CA GLY A 131 15.60 14.73 12.24
C GLY A 131 15.64 15.25 10.81
N SER A 132 16.85 15.62 10.40
CA SER A 132 17.12 16.09 9.06
C SER A 132 18.41 15.48 8.52
N VAL A 133 18.52 15.44 7.20
CA VAL A 133 19.74 15.05 6.51
C VAL A 133 20.07 16.06 5.42
N ARG A 134 21.34 16.43 5.34
CA ARG A 134 21.88 17.28 4.29
C ARG A 134 23.13 16.62 3.72
N ARG A 135 23.11 16.37 2.42
CA ARG A 135 24.30 15.98 1.67
C ARG A 135 24.83 17.17 0.89
N ALA A 136 26.11 17.47 1.02
CA ALA A 136 26.79 18.51 0.27
C ALA A 136 28.12 17.92 -0.24
N GLY A 137 28.14 17.48 -1.49
CA GLY A 137 29.28 16.76 -2.09
C GLY A 137 29.58 15.48 -1.32
N ASP A 138 30.80 15.39 -0.74
CA ASP A 138 31.28 14.21 -0.02
C ASP A 138 31.02 14.27 1.49
N VAL A 139 30.25 15.24 1.97
CA VAL A 139 29.91 15.36 3.39
C VAL A 139 28.41 15.16 3.59
N VAL A 140 28.07 14.34 4.59
CA VAL A 140 26.70 14.17 5.07
C VAL A 140 26.61 14.73 6.49
N ARG A 141 25.65 15.63 6.67
CA ARG A 141 25.22 16.11 7.98
C ARG A 141 23.88 15.47 8.32
N ILE A 142 23.79 14.84 9.50
CA ILE A 142 22.55 14.28 10.03
C ILE A 142 22.31 14.90 11.39
N SER A 143 21.10 15.41 11.61
CA SER A 143 20.58 15.74 12.91
C SER A 143 19.53 14.69 13.26
N ALA A 144 19.69 14.02 14.40
CA ALA A 144 18.72 13.02 14.86
C ALA A 144 18.32 13.33 16.31
N MET A 145 17.05 13.19 16.60
CA MET A 145 16.46 13.49 17.89
C MET A 145 15.41 12.44 18.26
N LEU A 146 15.56 11.84 19.45
CA LEU A 146 14.57 10.95 20.04
C LEU A 146 13.70 11.76 21.01
N VAL A 147 12.40 11.75 20.76
CA VAL A 147 11.41 12.55 21.49
C VAL A 147 10.41 11.63 22.19
N ASN A 148 10.09 11.92 23.45
CA ASN A 148 8.93 11.32 24.10
C ASN A 148 7.66 11.90 23.47
N ALA A 149 6.81 11.03 22.91
CA ALA A 149 5.63 11.48 22.20
C ALA A 149 4.59 12.15 23.12
N ALA A 150 4.51 11.74 24.39
CA ALA A 150 3.45 12.24 25.30
C ALA A 150 3.60 13.72 25.64
N ASP A 151 4.84 14.18 25.85
CA ASP A 151 5.14 15.54 26.34
C ASP A 151 6.08 16.35 25.42
N GLY A 152 6.58 15.73 24.35
CA GLY A 152 7.50 16.36 23.42
C GLY A 152 8.91 16.56 23.98
N SER A 153 9.25 16.00 25.15
CA SER A 153 10.58 16.12 25.73
C SER A 153 11.63 15.34 24.93
N THR A 154 12.79 15.95 24.74
CA THR A 154 13.92 15.31 24.06
C THR A 154 14.63 14.37 25.00
N LEU A 155 14.67 13.09 24.66
CA LEU A 155 15.38 12.04 25.41
C LEU A 155 16.84 11.93 24.98
N TRP A 156 17.09 12.15 23.70
CA TRP A 156 18.40 12.08 23.09
C TRP A 156 18.43 12.96 21.83
N SER A 157 19.54 13.65 21.60
CA SER A 157 19.76 14.43 20.38
C SER A 157 21.23 14.45 20.03
N GLN A 158 21.55 14.28 18.76
CA GLN A 158 22.92 14.33 18.28
C GLN A 158 23.00 14.84 16.84
N HIS A 159 24.11 15.55 16.57
CA HIS A 159 24.48 15.99 15.23
C HIS A 159 25.71 15.26 14.77
N TYR A 160 25.68 14.84 13.51
CA TYR A 160 26.79 14.11 12.90
C TYR A 160 27.22 14.85 11.64
N ASP A 161 28.50 15.12 11.53
CA ASP A 161 29.17 15.55 10.30
C ASP A 161 30.18 14.46 9.93
N ARG A 162 29.93 13.74 8.84
CA ARG A 162 30.76 12.62 8.42
C ARG A 162 31.00 12.64 6.91
N PRO A 163 32.16 12.13 6.44
CA PRO A 163 32.33 11.84 5.03
C PRO A 163 31.23 10.88 4.53
N TYR A 164 30.73 11.12 3.32
CA TYR A 164 29.68 10.28 2.72
C TYR A 164 30.07 8.79 2.68
N LYS A 165 31.34 8.48 2.45
CA LYS A 165 31.87 7.11 2.45
C LYS A 165 31.63 6.35 3.77
N ASP A 166 31.44 7.06 4.88
CA ASP A 166 31.24 6.49 6.21
C ASP A 166 29.74 6.38 6.58
N LEU A 167 28.83 6.52 5.60
CA LEU A 167 27.38 6.55 5.81
C LEU A 167 26.86 5.33 6.59
N PHE A 168 27.31 4.14 6.24
CA PHE A 168 26.84 2.92 6.91
C PHE A 168 27.30 2.84 8.38
N ALA A 169 28.53 3.27 8.67
CA ALA A 169 28.99 3.38 10.05
C ALA A 169 28.19 4.42 10.84
N LEU A 170 27.82 5.52 10.20
CA LEU A 170 26.96 6.55 10.78
C LEU A 170 25.55 6.04 11.10
N GLN A 171 24.94 5.25 10.20
CA GLN A 171 23.65 4.59 10.46
C GLN A 171 23.75 3.65 11.68
N ASP A 172 24.83 2.88 11.78
CA ASP A 172 25.05 1.97 12.92
C ASP A 172 25.19 2.75 14.24
N ASP A 173 25.88 3.89 14.22
CA ASP A 173 26.04 4.75 15.40
C ASP A 173 24.70 5.33 15.86
N ILE A 174 23.87 5.83 14.93
CA ILE A 174 22.53 6.36 15.23
C ILE A 174 21.65 5.24 15.80
N THR A 175 21.59 4.10 15.13
CA THR A 175 20.78 2.95 15.55
C THR A 175 21.14 2.51 16.97
N ARG A 176 22.43 2.36 17.26
CA ARG A 176 22.93 1.97 18.59
C ARG A 176 22.56 3.00 19.64
N SER A 177 22.80 4.28 19.36
CA SER A 177 22.49 5.37 20.31
C SER A 177 21.00 5.45 20.66
N VAL A 178 20.13 5.26 19.68
CA VAL A 178 18.67 5.23 19.89
C VAL A 178 18.27 3.99 20.70
N ALA A 179 18.81 2.82 20.37
CA ALA A 179 18.52 1.58 21.10
C ALA A 179 18.99 1.65 22.56
N ASP A 180 20.15 2.23 22.81
CA ASP A 180 20.69 2.45 24.16
C ASP A 180 19.81 3.42 24.96
N ALA A 181 19.36 4.52 24.35
CA ALA A 181 18.44 5.46 24.97
C ALA A 181 17.11 4.81 25.35
N LEU A 182 16.62 3.87 24.55
CA LEU A 182 15.39 3.10 24.79
C LEU A 182 15.61 1.85 25.65
N LYS A 183 16.87 1.57 26.06
CA LYS A 183 17.24 0.34 26.79
C LYS A 183 16.73 -0.93 26.10
N ALA A 184 16.77 -0.93 24.78
CA ALA A 184 16.42 -2.08 23.96
C ALA A 184 17.62 -3.05 23.89
N LYS A 185 17.31 -4.34 23.78
CA LYS A 185 18.33 -5.39 23.60
C LYS A 185 18.23 -5.94 22.19
N LEU A 186 19.36 -6.25 21.56
CA LEU A 186 19.36 -7.00 20.31
C LEU A 186 18.69 -8.36 20.52
N LEU A 187 18.01 -8.85 19.48
CA LEU A 187 17.46 -10.20 19.44
C LEU A 187 18.61 -11.19 19.64
N ASP A 188 18.65 -11.86 20.80
CA ASP A 188 19.62 -12.93 21.03
C ASP A 188 19.34 -14.05 20.03
N GLY A 189 20.34 -14.37 19.20
CA GLY A 189 20.59 -15.60 18.41
C GLY A 189 19.46 -16.54 18.03
N SER A 190 18.20 -16.11 17.97
CA SER A 190 17.04 -16.92 17.66
C SER A 190 16.92 -17.29 16.17
N GLY A 191 18.03 -17.42 15.46
CA GLY A 191 18.06 -17.88 14.07
C GLY A 191 17.64 -16.87 13.01
N ALA A 192 17.04 -15.75 13.39
CA ALA A 192 16.73 -14.67 12.47
C ALA A 192 18.03 -13.91 12.13
N ARG A 193 18.57 -14.21 10.96
CA ARG A 193 19.72 -13.47 10.42
C ARG A 193 19.33 -12.01 10.26
N VAL A 194 20.19 -11.11 10.78
CA VAL A 194 20.04 -9.67 10.58
C VAL A 194 20.00 -9.37 9.08
N GLN A 195 18.82 -9.00 8.58
CA GLN A 195 18.63 -8.64 7.18
C GLN A 195 19.22 -7.25 6.96
N SER A 196 20.29 -7.15 6.17
CA SER A 196 20.92 -5.88 5.84
C SER A 196 20.38 -5.33 4.52
N GLU A 197 20.01 -4.05 4.51
CA GLU A 197 19.65 -3.33 3.27
C GLU A 197 20.89 -2.99 2.42
N ARG A 198 22.09 -3.23 2.94
CA ARG A 198 23.37 -2.81 2.35
C ARG A 198 23.85 -3.76 1.28
N PRO A 199 24.50 -3.24 0.21
CA PRO A 199 25.23 -4.09 -0.74
C PRO A 199 26.35 -4.85 -0.01
N PRO A 200 26.60 -6.14 -0.33
CA PRO A 200 27.64 -6.93 0.30
C PRO A 200 29.06 -6.35 0.13
N SER A 201 29.31 -5.61 -0.93
CA SER A 201 30.58 -4.90 -1.16
C SER A 201 30.74 -3.63 -0.33
N GLY A 202 29.68 -3.12 0.30
CA GLY A 202 29.64 -1.80 0.91
C GLY A 202 29.62 -0.66 -0.12
N ASN A 203 29.32 -0.93 -1.39
CA ASN A 203 29.29 0.07 -2.45
C ASN A 203 28.10 1.02 -2.28
N LEU A 204 28.39 2.26 -1.89
CA LEU A 204 27.38 3.30 -1.65
C LEU A 204 26.62 3.71 -2.92
N GLU A 205 27.25 3.64 -4.09
CA GLU A 205 26.56 3.96 -5.35
C GLU A 205 25.56 2.87 -5.72
N ALA A 206 25.86 1.59 -5.41
CA ALA A 206 24.88 0.51 -5.53
C ALA A 206 23.69 0.69 -4.58
N TRP A 207 23.94 1.09 -3.34
CA TRP A 207 22.88 1.43 -2.38
C TRP A 207 22.06 2.64 -2.84
N ASN A 208 22.70 3.71 -3.36
CA ASN A 208 22.03 4.87 -3.92
C ASN A 208 21.10 4.49 -5.08
N ALA A 209 21.60 3.70 -6.01
CA ALA A 209 20.81 3.24 -7.14
C ALA A 209 19.59 2.43 -6.65
N TRP A 210 19.78 1.50 -5.74
CA TRP A 210 18.70 0.72 -5.15
C TRP A 210 17.66 1.61 -4.42
N SER A 211 18.10 2.59 -3.63
CA SER A 211 17.22 3.52 -2.91
C SER A 211 16.41 4.41 -3.86
N ARG A 212 17.00 4.83 -5.02
CA ARG A 212 16.25 5.50 -6.09
C ARG A 212 15.18 4.61 -6.70
N GLY A 213 15.51 3.34 -6.92
CA GLY A 213 14.54 2.34 -7.38
C GLY A 213 13.34 2.27 -6.45
N ARG A 214 13.56 2.13 -5.14
CA ARG A 214 12.49 2.11 -4.13
C ARG A 214 11.65 3.39 -4.10
N PHE A 215 12.28 4.54 -4.26
CA PHE A 215 11.56 5.81 -4.34
C PHE A 215 10.58 5.83 -5.52
N HIS A 216 11.00 5.35 -6.68
CA HIS A 216 10.13 5.28 -7.87
C HIS A 216 9.05 4.20 -7.76
N ASP A 217 9.34 3.04 -7.17
CA ASP A 217 8.34 1.98 -6.94
C ASP A 217 7.14 2.48 -6.11
N ALA A 218 7.38 3.39 -5.17
CA ALA A 218 6.33 3.96 -4.33
C ALA A 218 5.31 4.84 -5.10
N MET A 219 5.61 5.24 -6.35
CA MET A 219 4.73 6.11 -7.17
C MET A 219 3.60 5.37 -7.88
N ILE A 220 3.63 4.05 -7.94
CA ILE A 220 2.57 3.15 -8.47
C ILE A 220 2.03 3.59 -9.84
N ASN A 221 2.92 3.80 -10.81
CA ASN A 221 2.54 4.03 -12.20
C ASN A 221 3.56 3.40 -13.15
N PRO A 222 3.22 3.12 -14.43
CA PRO A 222 4.09 2.37 -15.33
C PRO A 222 5.40 3.07 -15.70
N ALA A 223 5.42 4.40 -15.71
CA ALA A 223 6.63 5.15 -16.03
C ALA A 223 7.65 5.08 -14.89
N ASP A 224 7.21 5.24 -13.66
CA ASP A 224 8.08 5.13 -12.48
C ASP A 224 8.46 3.67 -12.19
N ALA A 225 7.60 2.69 -12.45
CA ALA A 225 7.97 1.28 -12.38
C ALA A 225 9.14 0.93 -13.31
N ARG A 226 9.15 1.45 -14.55
CA ARG A 226 10.28 1.26 -15.47
C ARG A 226 11.56 1.96 -14.99
N LYS A 227 11.44 3.16 -14.38
CA LYS A 227 12.59 3.83 -13.76
C LYS A 227 13.14 3.04 -12.57
N ALA A 228 12.25 2.52 -11.71
CA ALA A 228 12.64 1.69 -10.58
C ALA A 228 13.46 0.48 -11.04
N ILE A 229 12.98 -0.24 -12.05
CA ILE A 229 13.68 -1.37 -12.64
C ILE A 229 15.06 -0.96 -13.15
N GLY A 230 15.17 0.14 -13.89
CA GLY A 230 16.45 0.64 -14.41
C GLY A 230 17.44 0.98 -13.27
N PHE A 231 16.97 1.53 -12.17
CA PHE A 231 17.80 1.79 -11.01
C PHE A 231 18.23 0.51 -10.26
N TYR A 232 17.37 -0.51 -10.19
CA TYR A 232 17.76 -1.81 -9.62
C TYR A 232 18.79 -2.52 -10.51
N GLU A 233 18.62 -2.47 -11.84
CA GLU A 233 19.62 -3.00 -12.78
C GLU A 233 20.96 -2.25 -12.65
N GLN A 234 20.95 -0.94 -12.44
CA GLN A 234 22.15 -0.16 -12.13
C GLN A 234 22.78 -0.62 -10.80
N ALA A 235 22.00 -0.82 -9.75
CA ALA A 235 22.50 -1.31 -8.47
C ALA A 235 23.17 -2.70 -8.62
N ILE A 236 22.55 -3.59 -9.40
CA ILE A 236 23.08 -4.91 -9.73
C ILE A 236 24.39 -4.80 -10.53
N SER A 237 24.46 -3.89 -11.49
CA SER A 237 25.70 -3.64 -12.26
C SER A 237 26.85 -3.17 -11.37
N LEU A 238 26.58 -2.34 -10.37
CA LEU A 238 27.54 -1.80 -9.41
C LEU A 238 27.98 -2.82 -8.35
N ASP A 239 27.06 -3.72 -7.94
CA ASP A 239 27.36 -4.86 -7.07
C ASP A 239 26.56 -6.10 -7.52
N PRO A 240 27.14 -6.97 -8.36
CA PRO A 240 26.46 -8.18 -8.83
C PRO A 240 26.08 -9.20 -7.74
N ARG A 241 26.52 -9.00 -6.50
CA ARG A 241 26.14 -9.83 -5.35
C ARG A 241 25.02 -9.21 -4.51
N TYR A 242 24.44 -8.09 -4.95
CA TYR A 242 23.39 -7.40 -4.20
C TYR A 242 22.05 -8.11 -4.34
N ALA A 243 21.87 -9.22 -3.62
CA ALA A 243 20.68 -10.07 -3.66
C ALA A 243 19.37 -9.28 -3.50
N ARG A 244 19.36 -8.26 -2.62
CA ARG A 244 18.19 -7.44 -2.39
C ARG A 244 17.78 -6.60 -3.60
N ALA A 245 18.73 -6.13 -4.41
CA ALA A 245 18.43 -5.42 -5.64
C ALA A 245 17.75 -6.33 -6.67
N TYR A 246 18.19 -7.59 -6.77
CA TYR A 246 17.54 -8.59 -7.60
C TYR A 246 16.10 -8.87 -7.12
N ALA A 247 15.88 -9.07 -5.82
CA ALA A 247 14.55 -9.27 -5.27
C ALA A 247 13.62 -8.08 -5.56
N SER A 248 14.11 -6.85 -5.40
CA SER A 248 13.37 -5.62 -5.71
C SER A 248 13.02 -5.54 -7.21
N ALA A 249 13.99 -5.82 -8.09
CA ALA A 249 13.75 -5.86 -9.54
C ALA A 249 12.69 -6.91 -9.91
N ALA A 250 12.71 -8.09 -9.28
CA ALA A 250 11.73 -9.15 -9.51
C ALA A 250 10.30 -8.68 -9.16
N VAL A 251 10.12 -8.06 -7.98
CA VAL A 251 8.81 -7.52 -7.55
C VAL A 251 8.33 -6.45 -8.52
N SER A 252 9.20 -5.51 -8.92
CA SER A 252 8.83 -4.43 -9.86
C SER A 252 8.46 -4.97 -11.24
N TRP A 253 9.19 -6.00 -11.74
CA TRP A 253 8.84 -6.67 -12.99
C TRP A 253 7.49 -7.37 -12.91
N VAL A 254 7.18 -8.10 -11.83
CA VAL A 254 5.86 -8.74 -11.65
C VAL A 254 4.75 -7.71 -11.58
N THR A 255 4.95 -6.64 -10.81
CA THR A 255 3.95 -5.58 -10.64
C THR A 255 3.69 -4.84 -11.95
N LEU A 256 4.75 -4.47 -12.68
CA LEU A 256 4.64 -3.82 -13.98
C LEU A 256 3.88 -4.73 -14.97
N ALA A 257 4.26 -6.02 -15.04
CA ALA A 257 3.67 -6.98 -15.94
C ALA A 257 2.19 -7.25 -15.61
N GLY A 258 1.88 -7.51 -14.35
CA GLY A 258 0.52 -7.89 -13.92
C GLY A 258 -0.46 -6.73 -13.89
N THR A 259 0.04 -5.47 -13.84
CA THR A 259 -0.83 -4.29 -13.70
C THR A 259 -0.95 -3.47 -14.97
N PHE A 260 0.11 -3.41 -15.80
CA PHE A 260 0.21 -2.42 -16.88
C PHE A 260 0.58 -3.01 -18.25
N LEU A 261 1.01 -4.26 -18.33
CA LEU A 261 1.43 -4.88 -19.58
C LEU A 261 0.46 -5.99 -20.01
N SER A 262 0.53 -6.36 -21.29
CA SER A 262 -0.24 -7.48 -21.84
C SER A 262 0.55 -8.19 -22.94
N GLY A 263 0.10 -9.38 -23.35
CA GLY A 263 0.64 -10.12 -24.47
C GLY A 263 2.12 -10.48 -24.32
N GLU A 264 2.92 -10.27 -25.35
CA GLU A 264 4.33 -10.66 -25.38
C GLU A 264 5.20 -9.88 -24.40
N GLU A 265 4.95 -8.56 -24.26
CA GLU A 265 5.70 -7.72 -23.32
C GLU A 265 5.51 -8.19 -21.88
N GLN A 266 4.28 -8.56 -21.51
CA GLN A 266 3.97 -9.13 -20.19
C GLN A 266 4.73 -10.44 -19.96
N ARG A 267 4.71 -11.37 -20.94
CA ARG A 267 5.42 -12.65 -20.82
C ARG A 267 6.92 -12.45 -20.61
N GLN A 268 7.53 -11.56 -21.40
CA GLN A 268 8.96 -11.25 -21.26
C GLN A 268 9.30 -10.63 -19.90
N ALA A 269 8.43 -9.76 -19.39
CA ALA A 269 8.61 -9.19 -18.06
C ALA A 269 8.55 -10.25 -16.96
N TYR A 270 7.64 -11.23 -17.05
CA TYR A 270 7.60 -12.36 -16.11
C TYR A 270 8.84 -13.26 -16.18
N VAL A 271 9.41 -13.47 -17.38
CA VAL A 271 10.68 -14.21 -17.52
C VAL A 271 11.81 -13.47 -16.79
N LYS A 272 11.91 -12.14 -16.96
CA LYS A 272 12.90 -11.33 -16.26
C LYS A 272 12.69 -11.34 -14.73
N ALA A 273 11.44 -11.26 -14.29
CA ALA A 273 11.09 -11.34 -12.88
C ALA A 273 11.56 -12.64 -12.25
N ARG A 274 11.32 -13.78 -12.93
CA ARG A 274 11.73 -15.10 -12.47
C ARG A 274 13.24 -15.22 -12.37
N ALA A 275 13.95 -14.82 -13.42
CA ALA A 275 15.42 -14.84 -13.41
C ALA A 275 16.00 -13.99 -12.26
N ALA A 276 15.44 -12.82 -12.02
CA ALA A 276 15.87 -11.96 -10.90
C ALA A 276 15.54 -12.59 -9.54
N SER A 277 14.36 -13.17 -9.34
CA SER A 277 13.99 -13.86 -8.11
C SER A 277 14.89 -15.07 -7.81
N ASP A 278 15.18 -15.87 -8.82
CA ASP A 278 16.07 -17.04 -8.69
C ASP A 278 17.49 -16.62 -8.33
N GLU A 279 18.01 -15.56 -8.95
CA GLU A 279 19.34 -15.05 -8.65
C GLU A 279 19.41 -14.43 -7.24
N ALA A 280 18.36 -13.72 -6.78
CA ALA A 280 18.29 -13.20 -5.42
C ALA A 280 18.47 -14.33 -4.38
N LEU A 281 17.74 -15.43 -4.52
CA LEU A 281 17.80 -16.57 -3.59
C LEU A 281 19.02 -17.47 -3.81
N ARG A 282 19.62 -17.46 -5.00
CA ARG A 282 20.91 -18.10 -5.22
C ARG A 282 22.02 -17.37 -4.47
N LEU A 283 22.00 -16.05 -4.44
CA LEU A 283 22.97 -15.19 -3.74
C LEU A 283 22.78 -15.19 -2.23
N ASP A 284 21.52 -15.15 -1.77
CA ASP A 284 21.16 -15.22 -0.35
C ASP A 284 19.91 -16.07 -0.15
N PRO A 285 20.06 -17.37 0.16
CA PRO A 285 18.94 -18.29 0.36
C PRO A 285 18.02 -17.94 1.54
N ASP A 286 18.48 -17.12 2.46
CA ASP A 286 17.69 -16.65 3.63
C ASP A 286 17.21 -15.21 3.48
N LEU A 287 17.21 -14.65 2.27
CA LEU A 287 16.71 -13.31 2.01
C LEU A 287 15.17 -13.28 2.03
N ALA A 288 14.57 -12.68 3.06
CA ALA A 288 13.12 -12.56 3.18
C ALA A 288 12.47 -11.90 1.95
N ALA A 289 13.09 -10.84 1.40
CA ALA A 289 12.61 -10.19 0.18
C ALA A 289 12.67 -11.10 -1.05
N GLY A 290 13.66 -12.01 -1.14
CA GLY A 290 13.77 -13.00 -2.21
C GLY A 290 12.61 -14.00 -2.16
N HIS A 291 12.32 -14.54 -0.96
CA HIS A 291 11.16 -15.41 -0.74
C HIS A 291 9.84 -14.69 -1.04
N ALA A 292 9.67 -13.43 -0.62
CA ALA A 292 8.48 -12.65 -0.95
C ALA A 292 8.33 -12.43 -2.47
N ALA A 293 9.41 -12.17 -3.20
CA ALA A 293 9.40 -12.03 -4.66
C ALA A 293 9.03 -13.34 -5.36
N ARG A 294 9.57 -14.49 -4.91
CA ARG A 294 9.20 -15.81 -5.41
C ARG A 294 7.74 -16.13 -5.11
N GLY A 295 7.26 -15.86 -3.91
CA GLY A 295 5.86 -16.04 -3.53
C GLY A 295 4.92 -15.23 -4.44
N LEU A 296 5.29 -14.02 -4.81
CA LEU A 296 4.51 -13.18 -5.73
C LEU A 296 4.44 -13.77 -7.15
N LEU A 297 5.54 -14.33 -7.66
CA LEU A 297 5.57 -15.03 -8.94
C LEU A 297 4.67 -16.28 -8.93
N LEU A 298 4.80 -17.12 -7.89
CA LEU A 298 3.97 -18.31 -7.74
C LEU A 298 2.49 -17.96 -7.67
N GLN A 299 2.13 -16.87 -6.95
CA GLN A 299 0.76 -16.42 -6.79
C GLN A 299 0.16 -15.81 -8.06
N TRP A 300 0.89 -14.90 -8.75
CA TRP A 300 0.32 -14.08 -9.82
C TRP A 300 0.56 -14.65 -11.21
N VAL A 301 1.61 -15.45 -11.38
CA VAL A 301 2.01 -15.99 -12.69
C VAL A 301 1.65 -17.47 -12.81
N ASP A 302 2.03 -18.25 -11.79
CA ASP A 302 1.87 -19.70 -11.83
C ASP A 302 0.52 -20.17 -11.27
N PHE A 303 -0.14 -19.36 -10.41
CA PHE A 303 -1.32 -19.74 -9.64
C PHE A 303 -1.05 -20.96 -8.75
N ASP A 304 0.21 -21.11 -8.32
CA ASP A 304 0.62 -22.06 -7.30
C ASP A 304 0.43 -21.45 -5.90
N TRP A 305 -0.79 -21.57 -5.38
CA TRP A 305 -1.19 -20.97 -4.12
C TRP A 305 -0.44 -21.55 -2.92
N THR A 306 -0.20 -22.87 -2.95
CA THR A 306 0.48 -23.60 -1.87
C THR A 306 1.97 -23.26 -1.84
N GLY A 307 2.60 -23.22 -3.00
CA GLY A 307 3.98 -22.78 -3.13
C GLY A 307 4.14 -21.32 -2.72
N ALA A 308 3.21 -20.46 -3.11
CA ALA A 308 3.20 -19.05 -2.70
C ALA A 308 3.09 -18.89 -1.18
N GLU A 309 2.19 -19.66 -0.52
CA GLU A 309 2.06 -19.64 0.94
C GLU A 309 3.37 -20.05 1.63
N ALA A 310 4.01 -21.12 1.16
CA ALA A 310 5.27 -21.59 1.73
C ALA A 310 6.37 -20.52 1.65
N GLU A 311 6.48 -19.84 0.52
CA GLU A 311 7.45 -18.75 0.32
C GLU A 311 7.14 -17.51 1.18
N TYR A 312 5.88 -17.10 1.27
CA TYR A 312 5.49 -15.98 2.15
C TYR A 312 5.66 -16.32 3.64
N ARG A 313 5.41 -17.57 4.03
CA ARG A 313 5.67 -18.04 5.39
C ARG A 313 7.16 -17.97 5.71
N ARG A 314 8.01 -18.44 4.79
CA ARG A 314 9.46 -18.34 4.94
C ARG A 314 9.92 -16.89 5.05
N ALA A 315 9.38 -15.98 4.23
CA ALA A 315 9.66 -14.56 4.33
C ALA A 315 9.28 -13.97 5.71
N ALA A 316 8.12 -14.32 6.25
CA ALA A 316 7.65 -13.86 7.56
C ALA A 316 8.47 -14.45 8.73
N GLU A 317 8.96 -15.68 8.61
CA GLU A 317 9.89 -16.29 9.59
C GLU A 317 11.24 -15.58 9.60
N LEU A 318 11.75 -15.24 8.42
CA LEU A 318 13.05 -14.57 8.26
C LEU A 318 13.01 -13.09 8.66
N ALA A 319 11.84 -12.45 8.55
CA ALA A 319 11.63 -11.04 8.90
C ALA A 319 10.35 -10.86 9.75
N PRO A 320 10.31 -11.36 10.99
CA PRO A 320 9.10 -11.37 11.81
C PRO A 320 8.58 -9.98 12.21
N ALA A 321 9.43 -8.96 12.16
CA ALA A 321 9.05 -7.57 12.41
C ALA A 321 8.61 -6.83 11.14
N ASP A 322 8.68 -7.46 9.96
CA ASP A 322 8.26 -6.86 8.70
C ASP A 322 6.73 -6.95 8.54
N ALA A 323 6.06 -5.81 8.61
CA ALA A 323 4.60 -5.72 8.45
C ALA A 323 4.15 -6.18 7.05
N LEU A 324 4.96 -5.98 6.00
CA LEU A 324 4.63 -6.39 4.64
C LEU A 324 4.67 -7.92 4.51
N ALA A 325 5.68 -8.58 5.08
CA ALA A 325 5.76 -10.04 5.09
C ALA A 325 4.57 -10.67 5.82
N ARG A 326 4.17 -10.13 6.97
CA ARG A 326 2.97 -10.56 7.71
C ARG A 326 1.69 -10.32 6.92
N PHE A 327 1.55 -9.16 6.30
CA PHE A 327 0.40 -8.80 5.48
C PHE A 327 0.24 -9.74 4.27
N THR A 328 1.32 -10.03 3.54
CA THR A 328 1.27 -10.91 2.37
C THR A 328 0.90 -12.34 2.75
N LEU A 329 1.45 -12.85 3.84
CA LEU A 329 1.10 -14.16 4.38
C LEU A 329 -0.36 -14.21 4.84
N ALA A 330 -0.86 -13.17 5.53
CA ALA A 330 -2.26 -13.07 5.94
C ALA A 330 -3.22 -13.11 4.75
N ARG A 331 -2.90 -12.36 3.69
CA ARG A 331 -3.67 -12.37 2.45
C ARG A 331 -3.68 -13.74 1.79
N MET A 332 -2.54 -14.44 1.80
CA MET A 332 -2.44 -15.80 1.26
C MET A 332 -3.26 -16.79 2.07
N SER A 333 -3.28 -16.66 3.40
CA SER A 333 -4.13 -17.45 4.29
C SER A 333 -5.63 -17.27 3.95
N ALA A 334 -6.06 -16.04 3.65
CA ALA A 334 -7.42 -15.76 3.19
C ALA A 334 -7.70 -16.43 1.83
N THR A 335 -6.77 -16.33 0.87
CA THR A 335 -6.86 -16.99 -0.44
C THR A 335 -7.06 -18.49 -0.32
N LEU A 336 -6.41 -19.13 0.63
CA LEU A 336 -6.50 -20.57 0.89
C LEU A 336 -7.71 -20.99 1.75
N GLY A 337 -8.63 -20.06 2.05
CA GLY A 337 -9.85 -20.35 2.78
C GLY A 337 -9.70 -20.43 4.30
N HIS A 338 -8.69 -19.75 4.86
CA HIS A 338 -8.48 -19.62 6.31
C HIS A 338 -8.77 -18.19 6.81
N PRO A 339 -10.01 -17.67 6.65
CA PRO A 339 -10.30 -16.25 6.91
C PRO A 339 -10.11 -15.84 8.37
N GLN A 340 -10.38 -16.72 9.34
CA GLN A 340 -10.19 -16.39 10.77
C GLN A 340 -8.70 -16.20 11.11
N GLN A 341 -7.84 -17.06 10.58
CA GLN A 341 -6.39 -16.91 10.72
C GLN A 341 -5.91 -15.63 10.02
N ALA A 342 -6.40 -15.35 8.81
CA ALA A 342 -6.07 -14.13 8.08
C ALA A 342 -6.47 -12.86 8.84
N ILE A 343 -7.66 -12.82 9.46
CA ILE A 343 -8.11 -11.71 10.30
C ILE A 343 -7.13 -11.47 11.47
N SER A 344 -6.72 -12.53 12.17
CA SER A 344 -5.75 -12.40 13.27
C SER A 344 -4.43 -11.82 12.79
N MET A 345 -3.88 -12.39 11.70
CA MET A 345 -2.61 -11.95 11.13
C MET A 345 -2.67 -10.52 10.57
N LEU A 346 -3.81 -10.12 9.95
CA LEU A 346 -4.02 -8.74 9.48
C LEU A 346 -4.07 -7.75 10.64
N ARG A 347 -4.74 -8.11 11.75
CA ARG A 347 -4.75 -7.29 12.97
C ARG A 347 -3.34 -7.16 13.55
N GLU A 348 -2.56 -8.24 13.57
CA GLU A 348 -1.15 -8.19 14.00
C GLU A 348 -0.31 -7.28 13.09
N ALA A 349 -0.42 -7.41 11.77
CA ALA A 349 0.27 -6.53 10.82
C ALA A 349 -0.10 -5.05 11.04
N LEU A 350 -1.36 -4.77 11.36
CA LEU A 350 -1.85 -3.43 11.69
C LEU A 350 -1.36 -2.90 13.05
N THR A 351 -0.86 -3.74 13.96
CA THR A 351 -0.15 -3.25 15.15
C THR A 351 1.22 -2.65 14.83
N ILE A 352 1.86 -3.16 13.76
CA ILE A 352 3.18 -2.70 13.29
C ILE A 352 3.02 -1.55 12.29
N ASP A 353 2.01 -1.62 11.42
CA ASP A 353 1.76 -0.62 10.38
C ASP A 353 0.30 -0.14 10.40
N PRO A 354 -0.11 0.64 11.43
CA PRO A 354 -1.51 0.97 11.72
C PRO A 354 -2.18 1.85 10.66
N ARG A 355 -1.42 2.46 9.78
CA ARG A 355 -1.93 3.31 8.69
C ARG A 355 -1.77 2.66 7.31
N ASN A 356 -1.55 1.37 7.25
CA ASN A 356 -1.52 0.61 6.00
C ASN A 356 -2.95 0.43 5.44
N GLY A 357 -3.33 1.29 4.50
CA GLY A 357 -4.66 1.26 3.89
C GLY A 357 -4.97 -0.05 3.18
N SER A 358 -3.96 -0.71 2.57
CA SER A 358 -4.14 -2.03 1.96
C SER A 358 -4.44 -3.11 3.00
N ALA A 359 -3.77 -3.10 4.15
CA ALA A 359 -4.06 -4.05 5.21
C ALA A 359 -5.47 -3.84 5.81
N TRP A 360 -5.91 -2.59 5.97
CA TRP A 360 -7.27 -2.27 6.38
C TRP A 360 -8.31 -2.72 5.35
N HIS A 361 -8.03 -2.54 4.05
CA HIS A 361 -8.90 -3.01 2.96
C HIS A 361 -9.08 -4.54 3.01
N TRP A 362 -7.98 -5.29 3.11
CA TRP A 362 -8.03 -6.74 3.17
C TRP A 362 -8.65 -7.27 4.47
N LEU A 363 -8.46 -6.57 5.59
CA LEU A 363 -9.17 -6.86 6.83
C LEU A 363 -10.67 -6.71 6.63
N GLY A 364 -11.13 -5.59 6.05
CA GLY A 364 -12.54 -5.36 5.73
C GLY A 364 -13.11 -6.45 4.82
N TRP A 365 -12.38 -6.81 3.77
CA TRP A 365 -12.79 -7.86 2.83
C TRP A 365 -12.93 -9.22 3.53
N THR A 366 -11.95 -9.60 4.36
CA THR A 366 -11.94 -10.89 5.05
C THR A 366 -13.01 -10.96 6.14
N LEU A 367 -13.28 -9.85 6.86
CA LEU A 367 -14.37 -9.73 7.82
C LEU A 367 -15.74 -9.88 7.13
N ALA A 368 -15.90 -9.27 5.95
CA ALA A 368 -17.12 -9.39 5.15
C ALA A 368 -17.39 -10.84 4.72
N ALA A 369 -16.32 -11.58 4.39
CA ALA A 369 -16.40 -12.99 4.02
C ALA A 369 -16.94 -13.89 5.15
N VAL A 370 -16.66 -13.54 6.41
CA VAL A 370 -17.13 -14.30 7.59
C VAL A 370 -18.39 -13.70 8.22
N GLY A 371 -19.07 -12.78 7.52
CA GLY A 371 -20.33 -12.19 7.94
C GLY A 371 -20.22 -11.09 9.00
N GLN A 372 -19.00 -10.65 9.38
CA GLN A 372 -18.77 -9.53 10.30
C GLN A 372 -18.85 -8.18 9.55
N VAL A 373 -20.01 -7.92 8.94
CA VAL A 373 -20.16 -6.84 7.93
C VAL A 373 -20.08 -5.42 8.51
N GLU A 374 -20.42 -5.22 9.78
CA GLU A 374 -20.30 -3.92 10.47
C GLU A 374 -18.83 -3.55 10.67
N GLU A 375 -18.03 -4.48 11.18
CA GLU A 375 -16.59 -4.28 11.37
C GLU A 375 -15.87 -4.18 10.01
N ALA A 376 -16.32 -4.97 9.03
CA ALA A 376 -15.83 -4.91 7.65
C ALA A 376 -15.97 -3.50 7.05
N GLU A 377 -17.13 -2.87 7.21
CA GLU A 377 -17.33 -1.52 6.70
C GLU A 377 -16.46 -0.49 7.44
N GLN A 378 -16.32 -0.60 8.76
CA GLN A 378 -15.43 0.28 9.53
C GLN A 378 -13.98 0.17 9.02
N ALA A 379 -13.50 -1.06 8.80
CA ALA A 379 -12.18 -1.31 8.23
C ALA A 379 -12.04 -0.73 6.82
N ALA A 380 -13.04 -0.92 5.95
CA ALA A 380 -13.04 -0.39 4.58
C ALA A 380 -13.08 1.15 4.56
N ARG A 381 -13.89 1.80 5.42
CA ARG A 381 -13.89 3.27 5.58
C ARG A 381 -12.52 3.78 6.05
N ARG A 382 -11.90 3.07 6.98
CA ARG A 382 -10.53 3.39 7.43
C ARG A 382 -9.54 3.27 6.29
N ALA A 383 -9.62 2.22 5.47
CA ALA A 383 -8.77 2.05 4.28
C ALA A 383 -8.91 3.23 3.30
N VAL A 384 -10.14 3.64 2.97
CA VAL A 384 -10.41 4.79 2.09
C VAL A 384 -9.84 6.09 2.68
N THR A 385 -10.01 6.33 3.98
CA THR A 385 -9.46 7.52 4.65
C THR A 385 -7.93 7.56 4.57
N LEU A 386 -7.26 6.41 4.67
CA LEU A 386 -5.80 6.31 4.63
C LEU A 386 -5.22 6.34 3.21
N THR A 387 -6.02 5.98 2.21
CA THR A 387 -5.62 5.91 0.79
C THR A 387 -6.69 6.54 -0.12
N PRO A 388 -6.98 7.84 0.02
CA PRO A 388 -8.10 8.49 -0.66
C PRO A 388 -7.94 8.53 -2.19
N THR A 389 -6.73 8.32 -2.68
CA THR A 389 -6.40 8.32 -4.12
C THR A 389 -6.47 6.93 -4.76
N SER A 390 -6.85 5.88 -4.01
CA SER A 390 -6.95 4.52 -4.55
C SER A 390 -8.38 4.17 -4.96
N PRO A 391 -8.71 4.15 -6.27
CA PRO A 391 -10.03 3.74 -6.75
C PRO A 391 -10.36 2.29 -6.40
N PHE A 392 -9.37 1.39 -6.39
CA PHE A 392 -9.51 -0.01 -5.97
C PHE A 392 -10.04 -0.14 -4.54
N ILE A 393 -9.42 0.58 -3.59
CA ILE A 393 -9.83 0.54 -2.18
C ILE A 393 -11.22 1.16 -2.00
N ALA A 394 -11.52 2.23 -2.73
CA ALA A 394 -12.86 2.84 -2.71
C ALA A 394 -13.94 1.90 -3.28
N ALA A 395 -13.65 1.16 -4.35
CA ALA A 395 -14.55 0.15 -4.89
C ALA A 395 -14.83 -0.98 -3.87
N GLY A 396 -13.82 -1.39 -3.10
CA GLY A 396 -14.00 -2.37 -2.01
C GLY A 396 -15.01 -1.93 -0.95
N LEU A 397 -15.01 -0.65 -0.56
CA LEU A 397 -16.03 -0.12 0.35
C LEU A 397 -17.44 -0.21 -0.26
N VAL A 398 -17.60 0.13 -1.55
CA VAL A 398 -18.88 0.02 -2.27
C VAL A 398 -19.41 -1.41 -2.23
N ILE A 399 -18.57 -2.40 -2.47
CA ILE A 399 -18.95 -3.82 -2.46
C ILE A 399 -19.42 -4.26 -1.06
N ILE A 400 -18.74 -3.84 0.00
CA ILE A 400 -19.14 -4.13 1.39
C ILE A 400 -20.46 -3.44 1.74
N GLN A 401 -20.69 -2.21 1.30
CA GLN A 401 -21.96 -1.50 1.49
C GLN A 401 -23.13 -2.19 0.78
N ILE A 402 -22.92 -2.73 -0.43
CA ILE A 402 -23.92 -3.55 -1.14
C ILE A 402 -24.24 -4.82 -0.35
N GLN A 403 -23.24 -5.49 0.22
CA GLN A 403 -23.46 -6.67 1.06
C GLN A 403 -24.31 -6.35 2.31
N ARG A 404 -24.16 -5.15 2.86
CA ARG A 404 -24.98 -4.64 3.98
C ARG A 404 -26.38 -4.19 3.59
N GLY A 405 -26.67 -4.05 2.28
CA GLY A 405 -27.92 -3.48 1.79
C GLY A 405 -27.98 -1.95 1.81
N GLU A 406 -26.84 -1.28 2.00
CA GLU A 406 -26.74 0.19 2.01
C GLU A 406 -26.62 0.76 0.59
N ASN A 407 -27.59 0.42 -0.26
CA ASN A 407 -27.56 0.66 -1.70
C ASN A 407 -27.36 2.14 -2.08
N SER A 408 -28.01 3.07 -1.35
CA SER A 408 -27.90 4.50 -1.63
C SER A 408 -26.49 5.04 -1.29
N ALA A 409 -25.90 4.58 -0.19
CA ALA A 409 -24.54 4.95 0.20
C ALA A 409 -23.52 4.38 -0.79
N ALA A 410 -23.70 3.11 -1.20
CA ALA A 410 -22.87 2.45 -2.20
C ALA A 410 -22.87 3.18 -3.54
N LEU A 411 -24.05 3.59 -4.03
CA LEU A 411 -24.16 4.33 -5.29
C LEU A 411 -23.50 5.71 -5.20
N SER A 412 -23.71 6.43 -4.09
CA SER A 412 -23.06 7.72 -3.85
C SER A 412 -21.55 7.58 -3.80
N ALA A 413 -21.03 6.57 -3.10
CA ALA A 413 -19.59 6.29 -3.02
C ALA A 413 -19.00 5.93 -4.39
N ALA A 414 -19.67 5.07 -5.16
CA ALA A 414 -19.24 4.67 -6.51
C ALA A 414 -19.12 5.87 -7.46
N GLN A 415 -20.06 6.82 -7.38
CA GLN A 415 -20.07 8.04 -8.21
C GLN A 415 -18.90 8.98 -7.88
N GLN A 416 -18.36 8.93 -6.67
CA GLN A 416 -17.23 9.77 -6.21
C GLN A 416 -15.86 9.19 -6.61
N ILE A 417 -15.78 7.93 -7.02
CA ILE A 417 -14.53 7.34 -7.50
C ILE A 417 -14.10 8.06 -8.78
N PRO A 418 -12.83 8.46 -8.95
CA PRO A 418 -12.31 9.00 -10.19
C PRO A 418 -12.59 8.09 -11.39
N ALA A 419 -12.72 8.67 -12.58
CA ALA A 419 -13.05 7.91 -13.78
C ALA A 419 -11.93 6.95 -14.17
N ASP A 420 -12.12 5.68 -13.84
CA ASP A 420 -11.26 4.55 -14.22
C ASP A 420 -12.06 3.24 -14.24
N ILE A 421 -11.37 2.11 -14.41
CA ILE A 421 -11.99 0.78 -14.41
C ILE A 421 -12.69 0.45 -13.09
N TRP A 422 -12.12 0.86 -11.95
CA TRP A 422 -12.68 0.57 -10.62
C TRP A 422 -13.98 1.32 -10.35
N ARG A 423 -14.12 2.53 -10.93
CA ARG A 423 -15.42 3.23 -10.92
C ARG A 423 -16.47 2.46 -11.72
N SER A 424 -16.12 1.94 -12.90
CA SER A 424 -17.02 1.16 -13.73
C SER A 424 -17.47 -0.12 -13.01
N ILE A 425 -16.52 -0.81 -12.34
CA ILE A 425 -16.80 -1.97 -11.50
C ILE A 425 -17.73 -1.58 -10.33
N ALA A 426 -17.38 -0.54 -9.57
CA ALA A 426 -18.17 -0.08 -8.43
C ALA A 426 -19.62 0.30 -8.83
N LEU A 427 -19.80 0.97 -9.98
CA LEU A 427 -21.12 1.29 -10.51
C LEU A 427 -21.89 0.04 -10.95
N ALA A 428 -21.21 -0.95 -11.57
CA ALA A 428 -21.83 -2.21 -11.94
C ALA A 428 -22.38 -2.96 -10.71
N PHE A 429 -21.72 -2.89 -9.55
CA PHE A 429 -22.24 -3.42 -8.28
C PHE A 429 -23.35 -2.55 -7.69
N ALA A 430 -23.11 -1.25 -7.54
CA ALA A 430 -24.00 -0.35 -6.82
C ALA A 430 -25.40 -0.24 -7.46
N LEU A 431 -25.47 -0.26 -8.78
CA LEU A 431 -26.73 -0.19 -9.51
C LEU A 431 -27.59 -1.46 -9.37
N GLN A 432 -27.00 -2.62 -8.98
CA GLN A 432 -27.81 -3.83 -8.72
C GLN A 432 -28.74 -3.69 -7.51
N GLY A 433 -28.37 -2.85 -6.54
CA GLY A 433 -29.20 -2.58 -5.36
C GLY A 433 -30.36 -1.61 -5.61
N GLY A 434 -30.42 -0.96 -6.78
CA GLY A 434 -31.47 0.01 -7.14
C GLY A 434 -32.67 -0.61 -7.81
N ASN A 435 -33.70 0.25 -8.07
CA ASN A 435 -34.92 -0.16 -8.77
C ASN A 435 -34.80 -0.03 -10.30
N ASP A 436 -33.77 0.63 -10.80
CA ASP A 436 -33.53 0.84 -12.23
C ASP A 436 -32.73 -0.32 -12.83
N ARG A 437 -33.49 -1.35 -13.29
CA ARG A 437 -32.89 -2.52 -13.93
C ARG A 437 -32.18 -2.19 -15.24
N ALA A 438 -32.70 -1.22 -16.00
CA ALA A 438 -32.09 -0.83 -17.26
C ALA A 438 -30.72 -0.19 -17.06
N ALA A 439 -30.56 0.69 -16.05
CA ALA A 439 -29.28 1.26 -15.68
C ALA A 439 -28.31 0.18 -15.17
N ALA A 440 -28.79 -0.78 -14.37
CA ALA A 440 -27.99 -1.89 -13.88
C ALA A 440 -27.45 -2.79 -15.00
N ASP A 441 -28.32 -3.13 -15.99
CA ASP A 441 -27.94 -3.93 -17.15
C ASP A 441 -26.98 -3.18 -18.07
N GLN A 442 -27.21 -1.89 -18.29
CA GLN A 442 -26.31 -1.07 -19.09
C GLN A 442 -24.92 -0.95 -18.46
N ALA A 443 -24.82 -0.83 -17.13
CA ALA A 443 -23.53 -0.76 -16.44
C ALA A 443 -22.72 -2.05 -16.61
N VAL A 444 -23.35 -3.23 -16.48
CA VAL A 444 -22.68 -4.52 -16.70
C VAL A 444 -22.28 -4.68 -18.17
N LYS A 445 -23.17 -4.35 -19.10
CA LYS A 445 -22.88 -4.38 -20.53
C LYS A 445 -21.68 -3.49 -20.88
N SER A 446 -21.65 -2.27 -20.37
CA SER A 446 -20.54 -1.35 -20.57
C SER A 446 -19.23 -1.90 -20.01
N LEU A 447 -19.24 -2.51 -18.81
CA LEU A 447 -18.06 -3.14 -18.23
C LEU A 447 -17.56 -4.31 -19.10
N ILE A 448 -18.46 -5.13 -19.64
CA ILE A 448 -18.12 -6.22 -20.56
C ILE A 448 -17.50 -5.68 -21.85
N GLU A 449 -18.11 -4.66 -22.44
CA GLU A 449 -17.64 -4.07 -23.71
C GLU A 449 -16.26 -3.40 -23.58
N THR A 450 -15.95 -2.83 -22.42
CA THR A 450 -14.73 -2.05 -22.23
C THR A 450 -13.59 -2.84 -21.57
N SER A 451 -13.88 -3.88 -20.80
CA SER A 451 -12.87 -4.57 -19.97
C SER A 451 -13.19 -6.04 -19.68
N ALA A 452 -13.76 -6.76 -20.62
CA ALA A 452 -14.17 -8.16 -20.42
C ALA A 452 -13.04 -9.06 -19.88
N ASP A 453 -11.83 -8.95 -20.45
CA ASP A 453 -10.70 -9.80 -20.08
C ASP A 453 -9.97 -9.32 -18.82
N GLY A 454 -9.95 -8.00 -18.57
CA GLY A 454 -9.30 -7.40 -17.40
C GLY A 454 -10.18 -7.35 -16.16
N SER A 455 -11.49 -7.71 -16.26
CA SER A 455 -12.46 -7.66 -15.16
C SER A 455 -13.36 -8.89 -15.13
N ALA A 456 -12.91 -10.01 -15.69
CA ALA A 456 -13.70 -11.22 -15.81
C ALA A 456 -14.19 -11.73 -14.44
N TYR A 457 -13.32 -11.68 -13.44
CA TYR A 457 -13.67 -12.07 -12.08
C TYR A 457 -14.73 -11.13 -11.47
N GLN A 458 -14.57 -9.80 -11.60
CA GLN A 458 -15.52 -8.82 -11.07
C GLN A 458 -16.89 -8.92 -11.76
N ILE A 459 -16.91 -9.27 -13.05
CA ILE A 459 -18.16 -9.54 -13.78
C ILE A 459 -18.83 -10.80 -13.21
N ALA A 460 -18.06 -11.86 -12.89
CA ALA A 460 -18.58 -13.04 -12.22
C ALA A 460 -19.20 -12.70 -10.86
N GLU A 461 -18.53 -11.86 -10.04
CA GLU A 461 -19.05 -11.37 -8.76
C GLU A 461 -20.41 -10.67 -8.95
N VAL A 462 -20.56 -9.81 -9.97
CA VAL A 462 -21.83 -9.12 -10.26
C VAL A 462 -22.95 -10.12 -10.64
N TYR A 463 -22.64 -11.15 -11.43
CA TYR A 463 -23.64 -12.20 -11.73
C TYR A 463 -23.97 -13.05 -10.50
N GLY A 464 -22.99 -13.32 -9.61
CA GLY A 464 -23.25 -13.91 -8.30
C GLY A 464 -24.21 -13.07 -7.44
N LEU A 465 -24.03 -11.74 -7.42
CA LEU A 465 -24.94 -10.81 -6.76
C LEU A 465 -26.35 -10.83 -7.41
N ARG A 466 -26.45 -10.92 -8.74
CA ARG A 466 -27.70 -11.02 -9.51
C ARG A 466 -28.44 -12.33 -9.32
N ARG A 467 -27.83 -13.31 -8.68
CA ARG A 467 -28.34 -14.69 -8.54
C ARG A 467 -28.47 -15.40 -9.88
N ASP A 468 -27.53 -15.15 -10.78
CA ASP A 468 -27.37 -15.85 -12.05
C ASP A 468 -26.11 -16.74 -12.01
N PRO A 469 -26.21 -17.97 -11.49
CA PRO A 469 -25.06 -18.85 -11.36
C PRO A 469 -24.48 -19.30 -12.70
N ASP A 470 -25.31 -19.40 -13.74
CA ASP A 470 -24.84 -19.86 -15.04
C ASP A 470 -23.88 -18.86 -15.68
N SER A 471 -24.27 -17.59 -15.72
CA SER A 471 -23.39 -16.52 -16.17
C SER A 471 -22.18 -16.36 -15.23
N MET A 472 -22.37 -16.49 -13.92
CA MET A 472 -21.28 -16.40 -12.95
C MET A 472 -20.18 -17.42 -13.22
N PHE A 473 -20.53 -18.71 -13.41
CA PHE A 473 -19.53 -19.74 -13.68
C PHE A 473 -18.88 -19.59 -15.05
N GLN A 474 -19.60 -19.12 -16.07
CA GLN A 474 -19.02 -18.79 -17.38
C GLN A 474 -17.94 -17.69 -17.25
N TRP A 475 -18.21 -16.65 -16.46
CA TRP A 475 -17.23 -15.58 -16.23
C TRP A 475 -16.08 -15.99 -15.32
N LEU A 476 -16.29 -16.91 -14.38
CA LEU A 476 -15.20 -17.54 -13.62
C LEU A 476 -14.28 -18.36 -14.53
N ASP A 477 -14.84 -19.12 -15.47
CA ASP A 477 -14.04 -19.85 -16.46
C ASP A 477 -13.22 -18.88 -17.33
N ARG A 478 -13.83 -17.77 -17.78
CA ARG A 478 -13.10 -16.74 -18.52
C ARG A 478 -12.01 -16.10 -17.67
N ALA A 479 -12.27 -15.81 -16.37
CA ALA A 479 -11.26 -15.29 -15.47
C ALA A 479 -10.03 -16.22 -15.36
N TRP A 480 -10.27 -17.55 -15.34
CA TRP A 480 -9.19 -18.53 -15.38
C TRP A 480 -8.41 -18.49 -16.70
N ASP A 481 -9.11 -18.45 -17.82
CA ASP A 481 -8.50 -18.45 -19.16
C ASP A 481 -7.68 -17.17 -19.41
N THR A 482 -8.10 -16.03 -18.85
CA THR A 482 -7.40 -14.74 -18.95
C THR A 482 -6.36 -14.53 -17.83
N ARG A 483 -6.21 -15.48 -16.91
CA ARG A 483 -5.32 -15.36 -15.74
C ARG A 483 -5.64 -14.14 -14.86
N ASP A 484 -6.93 -13.89 -14.64
CA ASP A 484 -7.39 -12.82 -13.75
C ASP A 484 -7.01 -13.13 -12.29
N THR A 485 -6.20 -12.26 -11.70
CA THR A 485 -5.72 -12.42 -10.32
C THR A 485 -6.84 -12.34 -9.26
N GLY A 486 -8.03 -11.87 -9.64
CA GLY A 486 -9.24 -11.87 -8.81
C GLY A 486 -9.62 -13.25 -8.28
N ILE A 487 -9.26 -14.33 -9.01
CA ILE A 487 -9.48 -15.72 -8.57
C ILE A 487 -8.93 -15.99 -7.16
N GLY A 488 -7.85 -15.32 -6.76
CA GLY A 488 -7.32 -15.42 -5.40
C GLY A 488 -8.29 -14.99 -4.29
N ARG A 489 -9.45 -14.38 -4.61
CA ARG A 489 -10.50 -14.01 -3.65
C ARG A 489 -11.65 -15.03 -3.58
N LEU A 490 -11.64 -16.06 -4.43
CA LEU A 490 -12.76 -17.00 -4.59
C LEU A 490 -13.30 -17.53 -3.25
N LEU A 491 -12.41 -17.90 -2.33
CA LEU A 491 -12.77 -18.48 -1.03
C LEU A 491 -13.11 -17.45 0.06
N THR A 492 -13.09 -16.16 -0.29
CA THR A 492 -13.48 -15.04 0.60
C THR A 492 -14.49 -14.10 -0.06
N ASP A 493 -15.04 -14.47 -1.21
CA ASP A 493 -16.01 -13.65 -1.92
C ASP A 493 -17.44 -13.95 -1.48
N PRO A 494 -18.12 -13.01 -0.81
CA PRO A 494 -19.45 -13.25 -0.25
C PRO A 494 -20.54 -13.51 -1.31
N PHE A 495 -20.36 -13.06 -2.54
CA PHE A 495 -21.35 -13.25 -3.60
C PHE A 495 -21.18 -14.60 -4.30
N ILE A 496 -19.94 -15.05 -4.46
CA ILE A 496 -19.62 -16.34 -5.08
C ILE A 496 -19.79 -17.48 -4.06
N LEU A 497 -19.42 -17.30 -2.80
CA LEU A 497 -19.57 -18.29 -1.73
C LEU A 497 -21.04 -18.68 -1.45
N ARG A 498 -22.01 -17.90 -1.91
CA ARG A 498 -23.44 -18.31 -1.89
C ARG A 498 -23.71 -19.59 -2.68
N TYR A 499 -22.84 -19.90 -3.63
CA TYR A 499 -22.94 -21.06 -4.53
C TYR A 499 -21.95 -22.17 -4.17
N ARG A 500 -21.40 -22.15 -2.95
CA ARG A 500 -20.44 -23.18 -2.49
C ARG A 500 -20.99 -24.61 -2.52
N ASP A 501 -22.31 -24.76 -2.41
CA ASP A 501 -23.01 -26.05 -2.47
C ASP A 501 -23.35 -26.47 -3.92
N ASP A 502 -23.13 -25.62 -4.92
CA ASP A 502 -23.25 -25.98 -6.33
C ASP A 502 -22.07 -26.84 -6.75
N PRO A 503 -22.30 -28.01 -7.39
CA PRO A 503 -21.21 -28.91 -7.81
C PRO A 503 -20.13 -28.24 -8.68
N ARG A 504 -20.51 -27.21 -9.44
CA ARG A 504 -19.60 -26.42 -10.29
C ARG A 504 -18.57 -25.65 -9.45
N PHE A 505 -18.93 -25.22 -8.24
CA PHE A 505 -17.98 -24.52 -7.37
C PHE A 505 -16.81 -25.40 -6.96
N ALA A 506 -17.08 -26.61 -6.48
CA ALA A 506 -16.02 -27.56 -6.13
C ALA A 506 -15.16 -27.95 -7.35
N ALA A 507 -15.81 -28.14 -8.52
CA ALA A 507 -15.10 -28.40 -9.77
C ALA A 507 -14.20 -27.23 -10.18
N PHE A 508 -14.68 -25.99 -10.02
CA PHE A 508 -13.88 -24.79 -10.32
C PHE A 508 -12.72 -24.61 -9.33
N CYS A 509 -12.93 -24.79 -8.03
CA CYS A 509 -11.84 -24.79 -7.04
C CYS A 509 -10.74 -25.77 -7.42
N LYS A 510 -11.10 -27.00 -7.78
CA LYS A 510 -10.15 -28.03 -8.26
C LYS A 510 -9.43 -27.58 -9.53
N LYS A 511 -10.14 -26.97 -10.50
CA LYS A 511 -9.57 -26.46 -11.76
C LYS A 511 -8.50 -25.42 -11.50
N VAL A 512 -8.73 -24.50 -10.54
CA VAL A 512 -7.82 -23.39 -10.24
C VAL A 512 -6.82 -23.69 -9.13
N GLY A 513 -6.77 -24.92 -8.61
CA GLY A 513 -5.81 -25.34 -7.58
C GLY A 513 -6.10 -24.82 -6.17
N LEU A 514 -7.31 -24.31 -5.90
CA LEU A 514 -7.74 -23.90 -4.57
C LEU A 514 -8.40 -25.07 -3.80
N PRO A 515 -8.31 -25.09 -2.45
CA PRO A 515 -8.98 -26.14 -1.68
C PRO A 515 -10.49 -26.04 -1.88
N ALA A 516 -11.16 -27.19 -2.05
CA ALA A 516 -12.61 -27.22 -1.98
C ALA A 516 -13.04 -26.95 -0.53
N VAL A 517 -13.96 -26.03 -0.32
CA VAL A 517 -14.51 -25.76 1.03
C VAL A 517 -15.36 -26.95 1.44
N THR A 518 -14.72 -27.95 2.08
CA THR A 518 -15.39 -29.17 2.56
C THR A 518 -15.83 -29.07 4.02
N ASP A 519 -15.32 -28.10 4.79
CA ASP A 519 -15.63 -27.92 6.20
C ASP A 519 -16.64 -26.77 6.43
N ALA A 520 -17.93 -27.09 6.18
CA ALA A 520 -19.06 -26.21 6.52
C ALA A 520 -19.21 -25.92 8.03
N LYS A 521 -18.35 -26.49 8.89
CA LYS A 521 -18.34 -26.26 10.35
C LYS A 521 -17.42 -25.13 10.82
N ALA A 522 -16.61 -24.55 9.95
CA ALA A 522 -15.66 -23.49 10.30
C ALA A 522 -16.15 -22.07 9.95
N MET A 523 -17.31 -21.92 9.33
CA MET A 523 -17.93 -20.62 9.08
C MET A 523 -19.30 -20.56 9.78
N PRO A 524 -19.56 -19.50 10.58
CA PRO A 524 -20.85 -19.28 11.22
C PRO A 524 -21.98 -19.03 10.23
#